data_8d9d16c61f04dea0ae3f0af20d8bf22e
#
_entry.id   8d9d16c61f04dea0ae3f0af20d8bf22e
#
_cell.length_a   1.000
_cell.length_b   1.000
_cell.length_c   1.000
_cell.angle_alpha   90.00
_cell.angle_beta   90.00
_cell.angle_gamma   90.00
#
_symmetry.space_group_name_H-M   'P 1'
#
loop_
_entity.id
_entity.type
_entity.pdbx_description
1 polymer ?
#
loop_
_entity_poly.entity_id
_entity_poly.type
_entity_poly.pdbx_seq_one_letter_code
_entity_poly.pdbx_strand_id
1 'polypeptide(L)'
;MRLGRFIIYLMVMVFLGGLVVGCKPRADTMLSKAECLFIKMVDKTAGKLDLNQDQKTKLEGLKAEIRKNFEEGRIEKREAFAKIKQEGMKENPDIGKMTGLFQESTKAEAQRINRAFDLLIGFQSNLNDTQKKKLTQMISDWVKKWD
;
A
#
# COMPACT_ATOMS: atom_id res chain seq x y z
N MET A 1 0.09 -21.82 7.90
CA MET A 1 -0.38 -20.54 8.42
C MET A 1 0.67 -19.57 8.98
N ARG A 2 1.98 -19.90 9.00
CA ARG A 2 3.04 -19.00 9.50
C ARG A 2 3.73 -18.15 8.42
N LEU A 3 3.67 -18.58 7.16
CA LEU A 3 4.36 -17.90 6.04
C LEU A 3 3.74 -16.54 5.68
N GLY A 4 2.42 -16.39 5.76
CA GLY A 4 1.74 -15.14 5.43
C GLY A 4 2.05 -13.97 6.40
N ARG A 5 2.27 -14.28 7.68
CA ARG A 5 2.64 -13.26 8.68
C ARG A 5 4.09 -12.76 8.51
N PHE A 6 4.98 -13.62 8.06
CA PHE A 6 6.39 -13.26 7.82
C PHE A 6 6.53 -12.29 6.64
N ILE A 7 5.76 -12.48 5.58
CA ILE A 7 5.74 -11.60 4.40
C ILE A 7 5.27 -10.19 4.77
N ILE A 8 4.29 -10.06 5.66
CA ILE A 8 3.76 -8.78 6.14
C ILE A 8 4.82 -8.00 6.94
N TYR A 9 5.55 -8.66 7.84
CA TYR A 9 6.61 -8.00 8.63
C TYR A 9 7.81 -7.57 7.78
N LEU A 10 8.16 -8.34 6.78
CA LEU A 10 9.29 -8.05 5.89
C LEU A 10 9.01 -6.85 4.98
N MET A 11 7.76 -6.71 4.50
CA MET A 11 7.33 -5.56 3.69
C MET A 11 7.25 -4.25 4.48
N VAL A 12 6.88 -4.30 5.77
CA VAL A 12 6.83 -3.12 6.66
C VAL A 12 8.24 -2.56 6.93
N MET A 13 9.25 -3.42 7.04
CA MET A 13 10.65 -2.98 7.27
C MET A 13 11.24 -2.20 6.08
N VAL A 14 10.85 -2.51 4.84
CA VAL A 14 11.32 -1.79 3.64
C VAL A 14 10.75 -0.38 3.56
N PHE A 15 9.53 -0.18 4.06
CA PHE A 15 8.90 1.14 4.10
C PHE A 15 9.53 2.08 5.13
N LEU A 16 10.13 1.55 6.21
CA LEU A 16 10.74 2.37 7.27
C LEU A 16 12.18 2.81 6.98
N GLY A 17 12.91 2.10 6.10
CA GLY A 17 14.32 2.38 5.79
C GLY A 17 14.58 3.49 4.76
N GLY A 18 13.57 4.00 4.08
CA GLY A 18 13.69 4.94 2.95
C GLY A 18 13.44 6.43 3.25
N LEU A 19 13.31 6.85 4.50
CA LEU A 19 12.78 8.17 4.86
C LEU A 19 13.82 9.16 5.40
N VAL A 20 14.98 9.29 4.79
CA VAL A 20 15.87 10.41 5.12
C VAL A 20 16.40 11.10 3.88
N VAL A 21 15.57 11.89 3.23
CA VAL A 21 16.03 13.01 2.38
C VAL A 21 15.02 14.15 2.54
N GLY A 22 15.52 15.30 2.99
CA GLY A 22 14.75 16.48 3.34
C GLY A 22 13.97 17.11 2.20
N CYS A 23 12.69 16.75 2.12
CA CYS A 23 11.67 17.50 1.36
C CYS A 23 10.53 17.80 2.32
N LYS A 24 10.03 19.05 2.30
CA LYS A 24 8.79 19.43 3.02
C LYS A 24 7.72 18.37 2.77
N PRO A 25 7.21 17.68 3.79
CA PRO A 25 6.24 16.60 3.59
C PRO A 25 4.94 17.21 3.07
N ARG A 26 4.68 17.05 1.79
CA ARG A 26 3.31 17.14 1.28
C ARG A 26 2.57 15.95 1.85
N ALA A 27 1.44 16.18 2.53
CA ALA A 27 0.66 15.14 3.23
C ALA A 27 0.33 13.90 2.36
N ASP A 28 0.36 14.04 1.04
CA ASP A 28 -0.01 13.00 0.06
C ASP A 28 1.15 12.11 -0.42
N THR A 29 2.41 12.42 -0.06
CA THR A 29 3.58 11.82 -0.74
C THR A 29 3.74 10.33 -0.47
N MET A 30 3.40 9.85 0.72
CA MET A 30 3.60 8.44 1.10
C MET A 30 2.60 7.52 0.40
N LEU A 31 1.30 7.84 0.45
CA LEU A 31 0.26 7.05 -0.21
C LEU A 31 0.41 7.07 -1.73
N SER A 32 0.81 8.19 -2.33
CA SER A 32 1.07 8.30 -3.77
C SER A 32 2.27 7.46 -4.21
N LYS A 33 3.33 7.42 -3.39
CA LYS A 33 4.48 6.54 -3.63
C LYS A 33 4.09 5.07 -3.49
N ALA A 34 3.30 4.73 -2.46
CA ALA A 34 2.80 3.38 -2.25
C ALA A 34 1.95 2.92 -3.44
N GLU A 35 0.97 3.73 -3.88
CA GLU A 35 0.17 3.43 -5.07
C GLU A 35 1.04 3.15 -6.29
N CYS A 36 1.98 4.05 -6.60
CA CYS A 36 2.88 3.89 -7.74
C CYS A 36 3.68 2.59 -7.66
N LEU A 37 4.20 2.23 -6.48
CA LEU A 37 4.92 0.98 -6.25
C LEU A 37 4.03 -0.25 -6.45
N PHE A 38 2.81 -0.24 -5.90
CA PHE A 38 1.84 -1.32 -6.06
C PHE A 38 1.50 -1.54 -7.53
N ILE A 39 1.16 -0.47 -8.27
CA ILE A 39 0.82 -0.57 -9.69
C ILE A 39 2.01 -1.08 -10.52
N LYS A 40 3.22 -0.56 -10.29
CA LYS A 40 4.43 -1.04 -10.98
C LYS A 40 4.73 -2.51 -10.67
N MET A 41 4.53 -2.94 -9.42
CA MET A 41 4.72 -4.33 -9.03
C MET A 41 3.70 -5.23 -9.73
N VAL A 42 2.44 -4.83 -9.80
CA VAL A 42 1.38 -5.53 -10.51
C VAL A 42 1.71 -5.67 -12.00
N ASP A 43 2.07 -4.56 -12.67
CA ASP A 43 2.40 -4.55 -14.10
C ASP A 43 3.61 -5.43 -14.40
N LYS A 44 4.68 -5.32 -13.61
CA LYS A 44 5.89 -6.13 -13.76
C LYS A 44 5.63 -7.63 -13.58
N THR A 45 4.77 -7.97 -12.62
CA THR A 45 4.41 -9.36 -12.34
C THR A 45 3.51 -9.90 -13.44
N ALA A 46 2.49 -9.15 -13.83
CA ALA A 46 1.56 -9.51 -14.89
C ALA A 46 2.25 -9.77 -16.24
N GLY A 47 3.22 -8.94 -16.61
CA GLY A 47 4.01 -9.11 -17.83
C GLY A 47 4.81 -10.42 -17.91
N LYS A 48 4.96 -11.11 -16.76
CA LYS A 48 5.67 -12.40 -16.67
C LYS A 48 4.73 -13.61 -16.58
N LEU A 49 3.44 -13.42 -16.32
CA LEU A 49 2.51 -14.51 -16.02
C LEU A 49 1.76 -15.06 -17.23
N ASP A 50 1.97 -14.52 -18.43
CA ASP A 50 1.29 -14.94 -19.66
C ASP A 50 -0.24 -14.98 -19.49
N LEU A 51 -0.82 -13.88 -18.97
CA LEU A 51 -2.25 -13.77 -18.65
C LEU A 51 -3.09 -13.81 -19.93
N ASN A 52 -4.19 -14.55 -19.89
CA ASN A 52 -5.21 -14.51 -20.93
C ASN A 52 -6.02 -13.20 -20.89
N GLN A 53 -6.91 -12.99 -21.88
CA GLN A 53 -7.66 -11.74 -22.02
C GLN A 53 -8.61 -11.47 -20.85
N ASP A 54 -9.29 -12.51 -20.32
CA ASP A 54 -10.18 -12.37 -19.15
C ASP A 54 -9.37 -11.97 -17.90
N GLN A 55 -8.24 -12.64 -17.68
CA GLN A 55 -7.33 -12.31 -16.57
C GLN A 55 -6.77 -10.89 -16.67
N LYS A 56 -6.43 -10.41 -17.89
CA LYS A 56 -6.00 -9.02 -18.12
C LYS A 56 -7.11 -8.02 -17.77
N THR A 57 -8.34 -8.30 -18.18
CA THR A 57 -9.48 -7.44 -17.83
C THR A 57 -9.70 -7.37 -16.32
N LYS A 58 -9.64 -8.51 -15.62
CA LYS A 58 -9.73 -8.55 -14.15
C LYS A 58 -8.59 -7.82 -13.48
N LEU A 59 -7.37 -7.89 -14.05
CA LEU A 59 -6.21 -7.17 -13.55
C LEU A 59 -6.37 -5.64 -13.66
N GLU A 60 -6.94 -5.14 -14.76
CA GLU A 60 -7.22 -3.71 -14.88
C GLU A 60 -8.28 -3.26 -13.86
N GLY A 61 -9.31 -4.08 -13.61
CA GLY A 61 -10.27 -3.85 -12.53
C GLY A 61 -9.59 -3.78 -11.16
N LEU A 62 -8.70 -4.73 -10.85
CA LEU A 62 -7.89 -4.73 -9.64
C LEU A 62 -7.05 -3.44 -9.49
N LYS A 63 -6.39 -3.00 -10.56
CA LYS A 63 -5.60 -1.77 -10.55
C LYS A 63 -6.47 -0.54 -10.29
N ALA A 64 -7.68 -0.51 -10.84
CA ALA A 64 -8.64 0.56 -10.58
C ALA A 64 -9.08 0.59 -9.10
N GLU A 65 -9.35 -0.57 -8.49
CA GLU A 65 -9.68 -0.68 -7.07
C GLU A 65 -8.52 -0.24 -6.17
N ILE A 66 -7.28 -0.63 -6.50
CA ILE A 66 -6.08 -0.19 -5.77
C ILE A 66 -5.95 1.33 -5.83
N ARG A 67 -6.09 1.95 -7.01
CA ARG A 67 -6.04 3.41 -7.16
C ARG A 67 -7.13 4.11 -6.34
N LYS A 68 -8.36 3.62 -6.40
CA LYS A 68 -9.48 4.14 -5.62
C LYS A 68 -9.20 4.06 -4.12
N ASN A 69 -8.72 2.92 -3.63
CA ASN A 69 -8.35 2.72 -2.23
C ASN A 69 -7.31 3.75 -1.74
N PHE A 70 -6.28 4.03 -2.54
CA PHE A 70 -5.27 5.01 -2.18
C PHE A 70 -5.78 6.45 -2.30
N GLU A 71 -6.66 6.77 -3.27
CA GLU A 71 -7.26 8.09 -3.39
C GLU A 71 -8.14 8.42 -2.17
N GLU A 72 -8.99 7.48 -1.75
CA GLU A 72 -9.77 7.62 -0.52
C GLU A 72 -8.88 7.87 0.69
N GLY A 73 -7.77 7.13 0.82
CA GLY A 73 -6.79 7.35 1.90
C GLY A 73 -6.14 8.73 1.86
N ARG A 74 -5.86 9.27 0.67
CA ARG A 74 -5.35 10.65 0.53
C ARG A 74 -6.37 11.69 0.99
N ILE A 75 -7.65 11.49 0.67
CA ILE A 75 -8.73 12.37 1.12
C ILE A 75 -8.82 12.35 2.65
N GLU A 76 -8.93 11.17 3.24
CA GLU A 76 -9.00 11.00 4.71
C GLU A 76 -7.81 11.65 5.42
N LYS A 77 -6.61 11.47 4.86
CA LYS A 77 -5.40 12.08 5.42
C LYS A 77 -5.45 13.62 5.37
N ARG A 78 -5.87 14.20 4.24
CA ARG A 78 -6.02 15.66 4.12
C ARG A 78 -7.00 16.20 5.14
N GLU A 79 -8.13 15.51 5.33
CA GLU A 79 -9.15 15.91 6.33
C GLU A 79 -8.61 15.83 7.75
N ALA A 80 -7.88 14.74 8.10
CA ALA A 80 -7.26 14.60 9.42
C ALA A 80 -6.26 15.74 9.69
N PHE A 81 -5.39 16.04 8.72
CA PHE A 81 -4.43 17.14 8.86
C PHE A 81 -5.09 18.53 8.93
N ALA A 82 -6.21 18.73 8.22
CA ALA A 82 -6.99 19.96 8.35
C ALA A 82 -7.53 20.14 9.77
N LYS A 83 -8.07 19.07 10.38
CA LYS A 83 -8.54 19.06 11.79
C LYS A 83 -7.39 19.31 12.78
N ILE A 84 -6.22 18.67 12.57
CA ILE A 84 -5.03 18.91 13.40
C ILE A 84 -4.59 20.37 13.32
N LYS A 85 -4.54 20.93 12.10
CA LYS A 85 -4.19 22.33 11.88
C LYS A 85 -5.18 23.26 12.57
N GLN A 86 -6.48 23.01 12.42
CA GLN A 86 -7.54 23.79 13.08
C GLN A 86 -7.40 23.77 14.60
N GLU A 87 -7.10 22.61 15.20
CA GLU A 87 -6.88 22.48 16.64
C GLU A 87 -5.62 23.24 17.07
N GLY A 88 -4.51 23.13 16.32
CA GLY A 88 -3.26 23.80 16.63
C GLY A 88 -3.28 25.33 16.47
N MET A 89 -4.28 25.89 15.79
CA MET A 89 -4.47 27.33 15.62
C MET A 89 -5.32 27.97 16.73
N LYS A 90 -5.85 27.18 17.68
CA LYS A 90 -6.58 27.71 18.82
C LYS A 90 -5.66 28.43 19.79
N GLU A 91 -6.19 29.35 20.58
CA GLU A 91 -5.46 30.03 21.65
C GLU A 91 -4.89 29.03 22.68
N ASN A 92 -5.63 27.98 22.99
CA ASN A 92 -5.23 26.87 23.87
C ASN A 92 -5.40 25.54 23.12
N PRO A 93 -4.38 25.09 22.33
CA PRO A 93 -4.46 23.84 21.58
C PRO A 93 -4.51 22.61 22.50
N ASP A 94 -5.39 21.67 22.19
CA ASP A 94 -5.42 20.37 22.85
C ASP A 94 -4.43 19.41 22.18
N ILE A 95 -3.25 19.24 22.80
CA ILE A 95 -2.18 18.36 22.32
C ILE A 95 -2.64 16.90 22.30
N GLY A 96 -3.43 16.45 23.27
CA GLY A 96 -3.95 15.09 23.33
C GLY A 96 -4.85 14.78 22.13
N LYS A 97 -5.75 15.72 21.81
CA LYS A 97 -6.63 15.61 20.63
C LYS A 97 -5.85 15.61 19.33
N MET A 98 -4.84 16.49 19.17
CA MET A 98 -3.99 16.54 17.97
C MET A 98 -3.24 15.22 17.79
N THR A 99 -2.68 14.67 18.89
CA THR A 99 -1.96 13.39 18.87
C THR A 99 -2.91 12.23 18.50
N GLY A 100 -4.12 12.20 19.07
CA GLY A 100 -5.15 11.22 18.72
C GLY A 100 -5.49 11.24 17.23
N LEU A 101 -5.76 12.42 16.66
CA LEU A 101 -6.03 12.58 15.22
C LEU A 101 -4.85 12.12 14.35
N PHE A 102 -3.62 12.38 14.75
CA PHE A 102 -2.43 11.91 14.03
C PHE A 102 -2.32 10.37 14.08
N GLN A 103 -2.54 9.76 15.25
CA GLN A 103 -2.50 8.30 15.42
C GLN A 103 -3.59 7.62 14.59
N GLU A 104 -4.81 8.15 14.59
CA GLU A 104 -5.91 7.64 13.75
C GLU A 104 -5.59 7.72 12.26
N SER A 105 -5.03 8.85 11.81
CA SER A 105 -4.60 9.03 10.42
C SER A 105 -3.52 8.02 10.02
N THR A 106 -2.54 7.78 10.89
CA THR A 106 -1.47 6.78 10.64
C THR A 106 -2.02 5.37 10.57
N LYS A 107 -2.96 5.03 11.46
CA LYS A 107 -3.66 3.73 11.45
C LYS A 107 -4.46 3.54 10.16
N ALA A 108 -5.17 4.57 9.72
CA ALA A 108 -5.93 4.54 8.47
C ALA A 108 -5.01 4.33 7.25
N GLU A 109 -3.84 5.01 7.19
CA GLU A 109 -2.85 4.77 6.13
C GLU A 109 -2.39 3.30 6.08
N ALA A 110 -2.07 2.71 7.23
CA ALA A 110 -1.68 1.30 7.31
C ALA A 110 -2.80 0.37 6.84
N GLN A 111 -4.05 0.67 7.18
CA GLN A 111 -5.21 -0.10 6.71
C GLN A 111 -5.38 -0.02 5.18
N ARG A 112 -5.13 1.15 4.57
CA ARG A 112 -5.18 1.31 3.11
C ARG A 112 -4.10 0.50 2.39
N ILE A 113 -2.90 0.43 2.96
CA ILE A 113 -1.81 -0.42 2.46
C ILE A 113 -2.19 -1.91 2.58
N ASN A 114 -2.69 -2.34 3.74
CA ASN A 114 -3.13 -3.73 3.95
C ASN A 114 -4.25 -4.11 2.97
N ARG A 115 -5.22 -3.21 2.76
CA ARG A 115 -6.29 -3.44 1.78
C ARG A 115 -5.75 -3.67 0.36
N ALA A 116 -4.72 -2.92 -0.05
CA ALA A 116 -4.09 -3.13 -1.35
C ALA A 116 -3.43 -4.51 -1.45
N PHE A 117 -2.81 -5.02 -0.37
CA PHE A 117 -2.30 -6.40 -0.33
C PHE A 117 -3.41 -7.45 -0.40
N ASP A 118 -4.52 -7.25 0.32
CA ASP A 118 -5.66 -8.17 0.27
C ASP A 118 -6.23 -8.27 -1.15
N LEU A 119 -6.32 -7.15 -1.87
CA LEU A 119 -6.74 -7.11 -3.27
C LEU A 119 -5.78 -7.92 -4.16
N LEU A 120 -4.47 -7.80 -3.96
CA LEU A 120 -3.47 -8.58 -4.71
C LEU A 120 -3.55 -10.07 -4.39
N ILE A 121 -3.74 -10.44 -3.12
CA ILE A 121 -3.92 -11.83 -2.69
C ILE A 121 -5.19 -12.40 -3.32
N GLY A 122 -6.29 -11.65 -3.31
CA GLY A 122 -7.55 -12.05 -3.92
C GLY A 122 -7.43 -12.35 -5.42
N PHE A 123 -6.57 -11.62 -6.14
CA PHE A 123 -6.34 -11.85 -7.56
C PHE A 123 -5.73 -13.23 -7.87
N GLN A 124 -5.01 -13.85 -6.94
CA GLN A 124 -4.43 -15.19 -7.14
C GLN A 124 -5.46 -16.25 -7.49
N SER A 125 -6.71 -16.11 -7.05
CA SER A 125 -7.80 -17.03 -7.38
C SER A 125 -8.10 -17.09 -8.88
N ASN A 126 -7.74 -16.04 -9.64
CA ASN A 126 -7.92 -15.95 -11.09
C ASN A 126 -6.76 -16.60 -11.88
N LEU A 127 -5.69 -17.04 -11.22
CA LEU A 127 -4.53 -17.65 -11.84
C LEU A 127 -4.68 -19.17 -11.91
N ASN A 128 -4.20 -19.78 -13.01
CA ASN A 128 -4.06 -21.23 -13.09
C ASN A 128 -2.83 -21.72 -12.29
N ASP A 129 -2.68 -23.04 -12.15
CA ASP A 129 -1.62 -23.63 -11.31
C ASP A 129 -0.22 -23.32 -11.82
N THR A 130 -0.02 -23.27 -13.14
CA THR A 130 1.27 -22.90 -13.75
C THR A 130 1.62 -21.44 -13.44
N GLN A 131 0.65 -20.54 -13.57
CA GLN A 131 0.84 -19.12 -13.23
C GLN A 131 1.08 -18.92 -11.74
N LYS A 132 0.38 -19.67 -10.87
CA LYS A 132 0.62 -19.65 -9.40
C LYS A 132 2.03 -20.10 -9.05
N LYS A 133 2.51 -21.19 -9.66
CA LYS A 133 3.90 -21.67 -9.46
C LYS A 133 4.91 -20.60 -9.90
N LYS A 134 4.70 -20.00 -11.08
CA LYS A 134 5.57 -18.94 -11.60
C LYS A 134 5.59 -17.71 -10.68
N LEU A 135 4.43 -17.30 -10.17
CA LEU A 135 4.31 -16.21 -9.20
C LEU A 135 5.07 -16.52 -7.90
N THR A 136 4.90 -17.73 -7.35
CA THR A 136 5.61 -18.18 -6.13
C THR A 136 7.13 -18.17 -6.34
N GLN A 137 7.61 -18.65 -7.50
CA GLN A 137 9.03 -18.63 -7.84
C GLN A 137 9.57 -17.20 -7.91
N MET A 138 8.84 -16.28 -8.56
CA MET A 138 9.22 -14.87 -8.64
C MET A 138 9.35 -14.21 -7.25
N ILE A 139 8.42 -14.51 -6.35
CA ILE A 139 8.46 -14.01 -4.96
C ILE A 139 9.67 -14.59 -4.23
N SER A 140 9.91 -15.91 -4.36
CA SER A 140 11.07 -16.59 -3.75
C SER A 140 12.40 -15.99 -4.24
N ASP A 141 12.54 -15.77 -5.55
CA ASP A 141 13.76 -15.21 -6.13
C ASP A 141 13.97 -13.74 -5.74
N TRP A 142 12.89 -13.02 -5.48
CA TRP A 142 12.97 -11.67 -4.97
C TRP A 142 13.42 -11.63 -3.51
N VAL A 143 12.88 -12.50 -2.67
CA VAL A 143 13.26 -12.61 -1.24
C VAL A 143 14.72 -13.00 -1.08
N LYS A 144 15.24 -13.94 -1.90
CA LYS A 144 16.64 -14.36 -1.89
C LYS A 144 17.66 -13.27 -2.23
N LYS A 145 17.22 -12.16 -2.82
CA LYS A 145 18.11 -11.02 -3.14
C LYS A 145 18.31 -10.06 -1.96
N TRP A 146 17.73 -10.37 -0.83
CA TRP A 146 17.78 -9.53 0.37
C TRP A 146 18.83 -10.02 1.38
N ASP A 147 19.43 -11.19 1.12
CA ASP A 147 20.59 -11.72 1.80
C ASP A 147 21.88 -11.23 1.12
#